data_fe9503e8cb74a2a84ff104ee0925450a
#
_entry.id   fe9503e8cb74a2a84ff104ee0925450a
#
_cell.length_a   1.000
_cell.length_b   1.000
_cell.length_c   1.000
_cell.angle_alpha   90.00
_cell.angle_beta   90.00
_cell.angle_gamma   90.00
#
_symmetry.space_group_name_H-M   'P 1'
#
loop_
_entity.id
_entity.type
_entity.pdbx_description
1 polymer ?
#
loop_
_entity_poly.entity_id
_entity_poly.type
_entity_poly.pdbx_seq_one_letter_code
_entity_poly.pdbx_strand_id
1 'polypeptide(L)'
;PDEETKIITNGWFMHAPYQWPPKSNKVIPLTVSMYIDQADSKVLDTFFNDTSIHYLNDHGPVGARDLSTLELLQKHGVESYFSGCMTLTLQRDPGIPKGDFVLAVDVPQPVVEMVQGHTNRSVIQASPYFDADMSQDDRLQLAEYFLYLYQSASAVISTRLHAMLPALALETPVFLVKDRNKYDEKRYAGLAELVNSATDEEYLNDYSLFDVDTPKENPKSYLKIREQLIKRVTDFTGYDSGSSFRTVDFSHIADNESYIRLFTRGFHSLNRALLLEGDKEWLQEQCDDLRRIQQHLD
;
A
#
# COMPACT_ATOMS: atom_id res chain seq x y z
N PRO A 1 -7.76 -15.49 -24.93
CA PRO A 1 -6.49 -15.87 -25.55
C PRO A 1 -6.71 -17.09 -26.46
N ASP A 2 -5.89 -17.22 -27.51
CA ASP A 2 -5.93 -18.39 -28.44
C ASP A 2 -5.17 -19.59 -27.85
N GLU A 3 -4.26 -19.33 -26.94
CA GLU A 3 -3.46 -20.32 -26.19
C GLU A 3 -3.70 -20.22 -24.68
N GLU A 4 -3.34 -21.27 -23.96
CA GLU A 4 -3.34 -21.24 -22.49
C GLU A 4 -2.40 -20.15 -21.97
N THR A 5 -2.97 -19.26 -21.17
CA THR A 5 -2.25 -18.09 -20.65
C THR A 5 -2.32 -18.08 -19.15
N LYS A 6 -1.16 -18.20 -18.52
CA LYS A 6 -1.02 -18.05 -17.06
C LYS A 6 -1.07 -16.58 -16.66
N ILE A 7 -1.90 -16.23 -15.71
CA ILE A 7 -2.00 -14.87 -15.14
C ILE A 7 -1.95 -14.90 -13.62
N ILE A 8 -1.20 -13.96 -13.07
CA ILE A 8 -1.24 -13.67 -11.64
C ILE A 8 -2.33 -12.63 -11.41
N THR A 9 -3.34 -12.98 -10.62
CA THR A 9 -4.44 -12.09 -10.28
C THR A 9 -4.33 -11.60 -8.85
N ASN A 10 -4.23 -10.27 -8.69
CA ASN A 10 -4.25 -9.56 -7.42
C ASN A 10 -5.53 -8.73 -7.38
N GLY A 11 -6.64 -9.35 -7.01
CA GLY A 11 -7.97 -8.75 -7.10
C GLY A 11 -8.34 -7.92 -5.89
N TRP A 12 -8.71 -6.66 -6.11
CA TRP A 12 -9.29 -5.78 -5.09
C TRP A 12 -10.73 -5.45 -5.46
N PHE A 13 -11.66 -6.17 -4.84
CA PHE A 13 -13.06 -6.12 -5.20
C PHE A 13 -13.88 -5.33 -4.18
N MET A 14 -13.86 -4.00 -4.33
CA MET A 14 -14.76 -3.06 -3.65
C MET A 14 -16.10 -2.93 -4.37
N HIS A 15 -16.16 -3.36 -5.63
CA HIS A 15 -17.36 -3.36 -6.46
C HIS A 15 -17.43 -4.67 -7.22
N ALA A 16 -18.65 -5.11 -7.55
CA ALA A 16 -18.85 -6.30 -8.36
C ALA A 16 -18.15 -6.16 -9.72
N PRO A 17 -17.30 -7.10 -10.12
CA PRO A 17 -16.63 -7.05 -11.41
C PRO A 17 -17.63 -7.23 -12.54
N TYR A 18 -17.36 -6.58 -13.70
CA TYR A 18 -18.29 -6.53 -14.82
C TYR A 18 -18.51 -7.90 -15.50
N GLN A 19 -17.50 -8.74 -15.53
CA GLN A 19 -17.59 -10.09 -16.13
C GLN A 19 -16.88 -11.09 -15.24
N TRP A 20 -17.62 -11.69 -14.33
CA TRP A 20 -17.11 -12.70 -13.40
C TRP A 20 -18.03 -13.94 -13.41
N PRO A 21 -17.47 -15.16 -13.36
CA PRO A 21 -16.05 -15.46 -13.58
C PRO A 21 -15.62 -15.29 -15.03
N PRO A 22 -14.28 -15.28 -15.33
CA PRO A 22 -13.78 -15.25 -16.70
C PRO A 22 -14.38 -16.38 -17.55
N LYS A 23 -14.84 -16.05 -18.77
CA LYS A 23 -15.49 -17.04 -19.66
C LYS A 23 -14.52 -17.96 -20.38
N SER A 24 -13.25 -17.56 -20.51
CA SER A 24 -12.25 -18.33 -21.23
C SER A 24 -11.64 -19.40 -20.34
N ASN A 25 -11.74 -20.65 -20.76
CA ASN A 25 -11.08 -21.79 -20.13
C ASN A 25 -9.57 -21.87 -20.43
N LYS A 26 -9.05 -20.95 -21.24
CA LYS A 26 -7.61 -20.83 -21.54
C LYS A 26 -6.87 -19.89 -20.60
N VAL A 27 -7.58 -19.20 -19.74
CA VAL A 27 -6.98 -18.37 -18.69
C VAL A 27 -6.76 -19.23 -17.46
N ILE A 28 -5.50 -19.39 -17.08
CA ILE A 28 -5.10 -20.13 -15.88
C ILE A 28 -4.66 -19.09 -14.84
N PRO A 29 -5.51 -18.73 -13.88
CA PRO A 29 -5.17 -17.73 -12.87
C PRO A 29 -4.41 -18.34 -11.68
N LEU A 30 -3.45 -17.60 -11.16
CA LEU A 30 -3.01 -17.73 -9.78
C LEU A 30 -3.61 -16.57 -9.00
N THR A 31 -4.59 -16.85 -8.15
CA THR A 31 -5.22 -15.81 -7.34
C THR A 31 -4.48 -15.63 -6.02
N VAL A 32 -3.87 -14.46 -5.83
CA VAL A 32 -3.16 -14.05 -4.63
C VAL A 32 -3.60 -12.67 -4.19
N SER A 33 -3.51 -12.39 -2.91
CA SER A 33 -3.85 -11.07 -2.34
C SER A 33 -5.27 -10.58 -2.66
N MET A 34 -6.20 -11.52 -2.81
CA MET A 34 -7.59 -11.21 -3.11
C MET A 34 -8.26 -10.52 -1.91
N TYR A 35 -8.92 -9.40 -2.17
CA TYR A 35 -9.79 -8.73 -1.21
C TYR A 35 -11.22 -8.66 -1.74
N ILE A 36 -12.18 -9.00 -0.88
CA ILE A 36 -13.61 -8.95 -1.18
C ILE A 36 -14.27 -8.04 -0.15
N ASP A 37 -14.92 -6.98 -0.62
CA ASP A 37 -15.70 -6.09 0.25
C ASP A 37 -16.95 -6.80 0.75
N GLN A 38 -17.11 -6.81 2.07
CA GLN A 38 -18.24 -7.46 2.74
C GLN A 38 -19.43 -6.50 2.95
N ALA A 39 -19.26 -5.21 2.67
CA ALA A 39 -20.31 -4.21 2.84
C ALA A 39 -21.28 -4.15 1.63
N ASP A 40 -20.81 -4.54 0.44
CA ASP A 40 -21.61 -4.55 -0.79
C ASP A 40 -22.17 -5.95 -1.09
N SER A 41 -23.50 -6.12 -0.92
CA SER A 41 -24.18 -7.39 -1.19
C SER A 41 -24.02 -7.85 -2.64
N LYS A 42 -23.89 -6.94 -3.62
CA LYS A 42 -23.66 -7.30 -5.03
C LYS A 42 -22.29 -7.95 -5.24
N VAL A 43 -21.29 -7.52 -4.48
CA VAL A 43 -19.97 -8.16 -4.48
C VAL A 43 -20.08 -9.56 -3.91
N LEU A 44 -20.77 -9.74 -2.78
CA LEU A 44 -20.98 -11.04 -2.16
C LEU A 44 -21.75 -11.99 -3.09
N ASP A 45 -22.88 -11.53 -3.68
CA ASP A 45 -23.68 -12.33 -4.62
C ASP A 45 -22.86 -12.74 -5.86
N THR A 46 -21.93 -11.87 -6.31
CA THR A 46 -21.07 -12.16 -7.45
C THR A 46 -20.07 -13.26 -7.15
N PHE A 47 -19.43 -13.22 -5.96
CA PHE A 47 -18.34 -14.16 -5.64
C PHE A 47 -18.84 -15.47 -5.00
N PHE A 48 -20.02 -15.48 -4.40
CA PHE A 48 -20.51 -16.61 -3.61
C PHE A 48 -21.78 -17.30 -4.19
N ASN A 49 -22.01 -17.15 -5.50
CA ASN A 49 -22.92 -18.06 -6.22
C ASN A 49 -22.18 -19.35 -6.63
N ASP A 50 -22.93 -20.39 -6.94
CA ASP A 50 -22.38 -21.73 -7.26
C ASP A 50 -21.33 -21.71 -8.39
N THR A 51 -21.56 -20.91 -9.43
CA THR A 51 -20.64 -20.80 -10.57
C THR A 51 -19.30 -20.20 -10.15
N SER A 52 -19.33 -19.17 -9.32
CA SER A 52 -18.14 -18.48 -8.82
C SER A 52 -17.36 -19.33 -7.84
N ILE A 53 -18.05 -20.02 -6.93
CA ILE A 53 -17.43 -20.95 -5.97
C ILE A 53 -16.75 -22.11 -6.72
N HIS A 54 -17.41 -22.68 -7.72
CA HIS A 54 -16.83 -23.74 -8.56
C HIS A 54 -15.57 -23.23 -9.28
N TYR A 55 -15.64 -22.06 -9.93
CA TYR A 55 -14.49 -21.46 -10.59
C TYR A 55 -13.32 -21.19 -9.65
N LEU A 56 -13.58 -20.65 -8.45
CA LEU A 56 -12.53 -20.37 -7.46
C LEU A 56 -11.86 -21.67 -6.96
N ASN A 57 -12.62 -22.75 -6.77
CA ASN A 57 -12.08 -24.04 -6.34
C ASN A 57 -11.32 -24.75 -7.47
N ASP A 58 -11.78 -24.67 -8.73
CA ASP A 58 -11.09 -25.24 -9.89
C ASP A 58 -9.70 -24.62 -10.11
N HIS A 59 -9.53 -23.36 -9.68
CA HIS A 59 -8.29 -22.60 -9.83
C HIS A 59 -7.63 -22.27 -8.47
N GLY A 60 -8.07 -22.96 -7.42
CA GLY A 60 -7.55 -22.79 -6.07
C GLY A 60 -6.18 -23.43 -5.82
N PRO A 61 -5.65 -23.30 -4.59
CA PRO A 61 -6.25 -22.52 -3.50
C PRO A 61 -6.12 -21.01 -3.68
N VAL A 62 -7.14 -20.26 -3.25
CA VAL A 62 -7.21 -18.80 -3.38
C VAL A 62 -6.43 -18.11 -2.26
N GLY A 63 -5.51 -17.23 -2.63
CA GLY A 63 -4.76 -16.40 -1.67
C GLY A 63 -5.55 -15.17 -1.25
N ALA A 64 -6.02 -15.13 0.00
CA ALA A 64 -6.69 -13.99 0.58
C ALA A 64 -5.69 -12.95 1.09
N ARG A 65 -5.95 -11.66 0.84
CA ARG A 65 -5.09 -10.55 1.27
C ARG A 65 -5.13 -10.33 2.79
N ASP A 66 -6.29 -10.47 3.38
CA ASP A 66 -6.57 -10.24 4.79
C ASP A 66 -7.37 -11.41 5.38
N LEU A 67 -7.37 -11.50 6.70
CA LEU A 67 -8.03 -12.61 7.40
C LEU A 67 -9.55 -12.57 7.25
N SER A 68 -10.15 -11.41 7.09
CA SER A 68 -11.60 -11.31 6.91
C SER A 68 -12.06 -11.87 5.57
N THR A 69 -11.28 -11.64 4.50
CA THR A 69 -11.51 -12.25 3.19
C THR A 69 -11.25 -13.77 3.25
N LEU A 70 -10.23 -14.21 3.99
CA LEU A 70 -9.95 -15.64 4.21
C LEU A 70 -11.14 -16.34 4.86
N GLU A 71 -11.62 -15.81 5.98
CA GLU A 71 -12.78 -16.36 6.69
C GLU A 71 -14.03 -16.42 5.81
N LEU A 72 -14.25 -15.38 5.02
CA LEU A 72 -15.37 -15.30 4.09
C LEU A 72 -15.29 -16.38 3.02
N LEU A 73 -14.13 -16.57 2.38
CA LEU A 73 -13.90 -17.61 1.38
C LEU A 73 -14.12 -19.01 1.97
N GLN A 74 -13.54 -19.28 3.14
CA GLN A 74 -13.66 -20.57 3.83
C GLN A 74 -15.11 -20.86 4.23
N LYS A 75 -15.84 -19.86 4.73
CA LYS A 75 -17.26 -19.97 5.07
C LYS A 75 -18.13 -20.43 3.89
N HIS A 76 -17.75 -20.02 2.68
CA HIS A 76 -18.45 -20.39 1.45
C HIS A 76 -17.85 -21.62 0.74
N GLY A 77 -16.97 -22.38 1.41
CA GLY A 77 -16.41 -23.62 0.88
C GLY A 77 -15.35 -23.43 -0.22
N VAL A 78 -14.72 -22.26 -0.28
CA VAL A 78 -13.61 -22.00 -1.19
C VAL A 78 -12.30 -22.36 -0.51
N GLU A 79 -11.53 -23.26 -1.14
CA GLU A 79 -10.19 -23.59 -0.67
C GLU A 79 -9.27 -22.36 -0.73
N SER A 80 -8.81 -21.90 0.41
CA SER A 80 -8.12 -20.61 0.51
C SER A 80 -7.09 -20.57 1.65
N TYR A 81 -6.15 -19.64 1.53
CA TYR A 81 -5.09 -19.40 2.50
C TYR A 81 -4.82 -17.92 2.66
N PHE A 82 -4.21 -17.51 3.77
CA PHE A 82 -3.75 -16.15 3.98
C PHE A 82 -2.48 -15.89 3.17
N SER A 83 -2.56 -15.09 2.12
CA SER A 83 -1.42 -14.74 1.28
C SER A 83 -0.76 -13.41 1.67
N GLY A 84 -1.47 -12.56 2.42
CA GLY A 84 -1.08 -11.17 2.59
C GLY A 84 -1.17 -10.39 1.26
N CYS A 85 -0.49 -9.25 1.20
CA CYS A 85 -0.51 -8.37 0.04
C CYS A 85 0.75 -8.53 -0.83
N MET A 86 0.59 -8.50 -2.15
CA MET A 86 1.70 -8.53 -3.11
C MET A 86 2.74 -7.40 -2.88
N THR A 87 2.33 -6.27 -2.32
CA THR A 87 3.26 -5.18 -1.98
C THR A 87 4.35 -5.59 -0.97
N LEU A 88 4.13 -6.66 -0.21
CA LEU A 88 5.16 -7.21 0.68
C LEU A 88 6.36 -7.82 -0.08
N THR A 89 6.24 -8.07 -1.38
CA THR A 89 7.33 -8.59 -2.21
C THR A 89 8.26 -7.51 -2.74
N LEU A 90 7.94 -6.24 -2.53
CA LEU A 90 8.83 -5.12 -2.87
C LEU A 90 10.17 -5.27 -2.15
N GLN A 91 11.24 -4.90 -2.83
CA GLN A 91 12.60 -4.98 -2.28
C GLN A 91 13.21 -3.59 -2.21
N ARG A 92 13.94 -3.37 -1.13
CA ARG A 92 14.72 -2.15 -0.96
C ARG A 92 15.85 -2.09 -1.99
N ASP A 93 16.03 -0.94 -2.62
CA ASP A 93 17.23 -0.62 -3.37
C ASP A 93 18.30 -0.06 -2.40
N PRO A 94 19.41 -0.76 -2.20
CA PRO A 94 20.47 -0.28 -1.30
C PRO A 94 21.16 1.00 -1.81
N GLY A 95 21.01 1.33 -3.10
CA GLY A 95 21.54 2.56 -3.70
C GLY A 95 20.79 3.82 -3.31
N ILE A 96 19.55 3.69 -2.78
CA ILE A 96 18.79 4.85 -2.32
C ILE A 96 19.13 5.15 -0.86
N PRO A 97 19.71 6.31 -0.57
CA PRO A 97 20.03 6.72 0.80
C PRO A 97 18.75 7.03 1.59
N LYS A 98 18.86 7.00 2.92
CA LYS A 98 17.84 7.54 3.80
C LYS A 98 18.00 9.06 3.86
N GLY A 99 16.90 9.77 3.60
CA GLY A 99 16.79 11.21 3.82
C GLY A 99 16.46 11.53 5.28
N ASP A 100 16.60 12.79 5.64
CA ASP A 100 16.32 13.29 6.99
C ASP A 100 14.91 13.88 7.09
N PHE A 101 13.92 13.05 6.74
CA PHE A 101 12.51 13.44 6.80
C PHE A 101 11.61 12.29 7.26
N VAL A 102 10.48 12.65 7.84
CA VAL A 102 9.38 11.75 8.18
C VAL A 102 8.27 11.94 7.14
N LEU A 103 7.74 10.84 6.61
CA LEU A 103 6.63 10.88 5.68
C LEU A 103 5.31 10.55 6.40
N ALA A 104 4.39 11.51 6.44
CA ALA A 104 3.06 11.37 7.02
C ALA A 104 2.00 11.20 5.91
N VAL A 105 1.45 9.99 5.77
CA VAL A 105 0.52 9.67 4.66
C VAL A 105 -0.91 9.57 5.15
N ASP A 106 -1.74 10.55 4.79
CA ASP A 106 -3.15 10.69 5.19
C ASP A 106 -3.36 10.61 6.72
N VAL A 107 -2.42 11.14 7.47
CA VAL A 107 -2.45 11.16 8.93
C VAL A 107 -3.31 12.33 9.42
N PRO A 108 -4.13 12.16 10.47
CA PRO A 108 -4.90 13.26 11.04
C PRO A 108 -4.01 14.44 11.47
N GLN A 109 -4.44 15.66 11.17
CA GLN A 109 -3.66 16.88 11.42
C GLN A 109 -3.14 17.01 12.87
N PRO A 110 -3.92 16.70 13.93
CA PRO A 110 -3.39 16.76 15.31
C PRO A 110 -2.20 15.83 15.53
N VAL A 111 -2.17 14.64 14.87
CA VAL A 111 -1.03 13.71 14.96
C VAL A 111 0.18 14.29 14.23
N VAL A 112 -0.01 14.92 13.08
CA VAL A 112 1.07 15.59 12.33
C VAL A 112 1.69 16.70 13.17
N GLU A 113 0.88 17.57 13.77
CA GLU A 113 1.33 18.68 14.64
C GLU A 113 2.08 18.17 15.87
N MET A 114 1.59 17.09 16.48
CA MET A 114 2.27 16.45 17.60
C MET A 114 3.66 15.94 17.17
N VAL A 115 3.77 15.26 16.04
CA VAL A 115 5.06 14.75 15.52
C VAL A 115 5.98 15.90 15.18
N GLN A 116 5.51 16.96 14.52
CA GLN A 116 6.28 18.17 14.21
C GLN A 116 6.82 18.85 15.47
N GLY A 117 6.07 18.82 16.56
CA GLY A 117 6.49 19.36 17.86
C GLY A 117 7.57 18.56 18.58
N HIS A 118 7.83 17.30 18.17
CA HIS A 118 8.76 16.40 18.84
C HIS A 118 10.04 16.08 18.03
N THR A 119 10.10 16.47 16.76
CA THR A 119 11.28 16.21 15.91
C THR A 119 11.78 17.49 15.25
N ASN A 120 13.10 17.53 14.98
CA ASN A 120 13.71 18.57 14.15
C ASN A 120 13.74 18.18 12.65
N ARG A 121 13.29 16.97 12.29
CA ARG A 121 13.21 16.51 10.92
C ARG A 121 12.06 17.19 10.19
N SER A 122 12.19 17.36 8.89
CA SER A 122 11.05 17.74 8.06
C SER A 122 9.97 16.67 8.12
N VAL A 123 8.71 17.06 8.40
CA VAL A 123 7.55 16.15 8.34
C VAL A 123 6.77 16.47 7.09
N ILE A 124 6.86 15.57 6.11
CA ILE A 124 6.20 15.70 4.81
C ILE A 124 4.84 15.05 4.88
N GLN A 125 3.82 15.83 4.63
CA GLN A 125 2.48 15.30 4.46
C GLN A 125 2.26 14.86 3.02
N ALA A 126 1.65 13.69 2.84
CA ALA A 126 1.40 13.12 1.53
C ALA A 126 0.04 12.42 1.48
N SER A 127 -0.52 12.34 0.28
CA SER A 127 -1.69 11.50 0.00
C SER A 127 -1.50 10.82 -1.36
N PRO A 128 -1.70 9.50 -1.45
CA PRO A 128 -1.66 8.77 -2.72
C PRO A 128 -2.93 8.98 -3.55
N TYR A 129 -3.62 10.08 -3.34
CA TYR A 129 -4.79 10.47 -4.11
C TYR A 129 -4.38 11.01 -5.48
N PHE A 130 -5.17 10.72 -6.50
CA PHE A 130 -4.95 11.22 -7.85
C PHE A 130 -6.28 11.69 -8.47
N ASP A 131 -6.21 12.66 -9.37
CA ASP A 131 -7.36 13.13 -10.12
C ASP A 131 -7.86 12.09 -11.13
N ALA A 132 -9.17 12.03 -11.35
CA ALA A 132 -9.79 11.09 -12.28
C ALA A 132 -9.29 11.27 -13.73
N ASP A 133 -8.89 12.48 -14.11
CA ASP A 133 -8.37 12.86 -15.42
C ASP A 133 -6.86 12.66 -15.58
N MET A 134 -6.16 12.21 -14.53
CA MET A 134 -4.74 11.86 -14.62
C MET A 134 -4.52 10.68 -15.56
N SER A 135 -3.57 10.80 -16.50
CA SER A 135 -3.23 9.72 -17.41
C SER A 135 -2.72 8.48 -16.68
N GLN A 136 -2.75 7.31 -17.32
CA GLN A 136 -2.24 6.08 -16.71
C GLN A 136 -0.72 6.17 -16.47
N ASP A 137 0.02 6.76 -17.38
CA ASP A 137 1.47 6.94 -17.24
C ASP A 137 1.80 7.87 -16.08
N ASP A 138 1.06 8.97 -15.91
CA ASP A 138 1.22 9.86 -14.75
C ASP A 138 0.91 9.14 -13.42
N ARG A 139 -0.11 8.27 -13.40
CA ARG A 139 -0.44 7.48 -12.21
C ARG A 139 0.66 6.49 -11.86
N LEU A 140 1.28 5.86 -12.85
CA LEU A 140 2.40 4.95 -12.66
C LEU A 140 3.63 5.71 -12.13
N GLN A 141 3.95 6.86 -12.73
CA GLN A 141 5.03 7.73 -12.25
C GLN A 141 4.80 8.19 -10.81
N LEU A 142 3.57 8.59 -10.48
CA LEU A 142 3.22 8.96 -9.11
C LEU A 142 3.41 7.79 -8.13
N ALA A 143 3.02 6.57 -8.53
CA ALA A 143 3.22 5.38 -7.71
C ALA A 143 4.71 5.07 -7.50
N GLU A 144 5.55 5.19 -8.54
CA GLU A 144 7.01 5.06 -8.43
C GLU A 144 7.59 6.09 -7.47
N TYR A 145 7.14 7.34 -7.56
CA TYR A 145 7.58 8.40 -6.65
C TYR A 145 7.22 8.10 -5.18
N PHE A 146 6.03 7.59 -4.93
CA PHE A 146 5.66 7.16 -3.58
C PHE A 146 6.55 6.01 -3.08
N LEU A 147 6.89 5.04 -3.93
CA LEU A 147 7.82 3.96 -3.54
C LEU A 147 9.21 4.52 -3.19
N TYR A 148 9.68 5.50 -3.97
CA TYR A 148 10.92 6.21 -3.66
C TYR A 148 10.84 6.93 -2.30
N LEU A 149 9.77 7.71 -2.05
CA LEU A 149 9.57 8.41 -0.78
C LEU A 149 9.47 7.43 0.39
N TYR A 150 8.72 6.33 0.25
CA TYR A 150 8.63 5.32 1.32
C TYR A 150 9.99 4.73 1.66
N GLN A 151 10.83 4.50 0.66
CA GLN A 151 12.15 3.93 0.89
C GLN A 151 13.14 4.95 1.45
N SER A 152 13.12 6.19 0.98
CA SER A 152 14.06 7.24 1.38
C SER A 152 13.73 7.90 2.72
N ALA A 153 12.48 7.87 3.18
CA ALA A 153 12.11 8.43 4.48
C ALA A 153 12.88 7.78 5.65
N SER A 154 13.17 8.56 6.69
CA SER A 154 13.70 8.06 7.96
C SER A 154 12.68 7.21 8.69
N ALA A 155 11.41 7.62 8.63
CA ALA A 155 10.25 6.90 9.17
C ALA A 155 8.99 7.25 8.35
N VAL A 156 8.02 6.35 8.35
CA VAL A 156 6.70 6.56 7.73
C VAL A 156 5.63 6.42 8.80
N ILE A 157 4.73 7.39 8.91
CA ILE A 157 3.49 7.27 9.68
C ILE A 157 2.31 7.33 8.73
N SER A 158 1.33 6.45 8.86
CA SER A 158 0.25 6.38 7.89
C SER A 158 -1.02 5.78 8.46
N THR A 159 -2.17 6.22 7.92
CA THR A 159 -3.46 5.54 8.09
C THR A 159 -3.76 4.57 6.94
N ARG A 160 -2.91 4.54 5.89
CA ARG A 160 -3.16 3.80 4.64
C ARG A 160 -2.47 2.45 4.60
N LEU A 161 -3.23 1.41 4.25
CA LEU A 161 -2.70 0.06 4.05
C LEU A 161 -1.58 0.03 2.99
N HIS A 162 -1.81 0.66 1.83
CA HIS A 162 -0.85 0.70 0.73
C HIS A 162 0.17 1.86 0.80
N ALA A 163 0.37 2.43 1.98
CA ALA A 163 1.57 3.16 2.36
C ALA A 163 2.37 2.35 3.39
N MET A 164 1.66 1.78 4.37
CA MET A 164 2.23 0.95 5.42
C MET A 164 2.96 -0.29 4.88
N LEU A 165 2.30 -1.09 4.02
CA LEU A 165 2.89 -2.35 3.52
C LEU A 165 4.08 -2.14 2.59
N PRO A 166 4.06 -1.20 1.62
CA PRO A 166 5.26 -0.86 0.86
C PRO A 166 6.41 -0.37 1.74
N ALA A 167 6.16 0.55 2.69
CA ALA A 167 7.19 1.05 3.61
C ALA A 167 7.81 -0.10 4.42
N LEU A 168 6.98 -1.02 4.94
CA LEU A 168 7.44 -2.23 5.62
C LEU A 168 8.33 -3.10 4.73
N ALA A 169 7.89 -3.38 3.51
CA ALA A 169 8.62 -4.21 2.55
C ALA A 169 9.95 -3.59 2.11
N LEU A 170 9.99 -2.27 2.02
CA LEU A 170 11.19 -1.46 1.70
C LEU A 170 12.07 -1.19 2.94
N GLU A 171 11.78 -1.86 4.06
CA GLU A 171 12.56 -1.82 5.31
C GLU A 171 12.64 -0.43 5.95
N THR A 172 11.67 0.43 5.70
CA THR A 172 11.54 1.71 6.39
C THR A 172 10.74 1.53 7.67
N PRO A 173 11.19 2.04 8.82
CA PRO A 173 10.38 2.04 10.04
C PRO A 173 9.01 2.65 9.76
N VAL A 174 7.94 1.92 10.09
CA VAL A 174 6.60 2.36 9.78
C VAL A 174 5.66 2.20 10.97
N PHE A 175 4.78 3.18 11.13
CA PHE A 175 3.74 3.19 12.15
C PHE A 175 2.36 3.37 11.54
N LEU A 176 1.46 2.45 11.87
CA LEU A 176 0.06 2.54 11.47
C LEU A 176 -0.74 3.31 12.52
N VAL A 177 -1.22 4.49 12.16
CA VAL A 177 -2.20 5.25 12.94
C VAL A 177 -3.59 4.73 12.59
N LYS A 178 -4.27 4.10 13.54
CA LYS A 178 -5.66 3.64 13.39
C LYS A 178 -6.60 4.81 13.66
N ASP A 179 -6.92 5.58 12.61
CA ASP A 179 -7.88 6.69 12.68
C ASP A 179 -9.26 6.15 13.08
N ARG A 180 -9.72 6.51 14.28
CA ARG A 180 -11.00 6.05 14.85
C ARG A 180 -12.22 6.26 13.94
N ASN A 181 -12.15 7.22 13.01
CA ASN A 181 -13.25 7.57 12.12
C ASN A 181 -13.22 6.82 10.78
N LYS A 182 -12.06 6.23 10.41
CA LYS A 182 -11.83 5.67 9.08
C LYS A 182 -11.23 4.26 9.09
N TYR A 183 -10.75 3.78 10.25
CA TYR A 183 -10.13 2.47 10.34
C TYR A 183 -11.16 1.35 10.21
N ASP A 184 -10.97 0.48 9.25
CA ASP A 184 -11.79 -0.70 9.00
C ASP A 184 -11.02 -1.96 9.45
N GLU A 185 -11.36 -2.48 10.62
CA GLU A 185 -10.72 -3.68 11.21
C GLU A 185 -10.71 -4.86 10.24
N LYS A 186 -11.78 -5.09 9.49
CA LYS A 186 -11.87 -6.21 8.55
C LYS A 186 -10.84 -6.09 7.44
N ARG A 187 -10.71 -4.89 6.89
CA ARG A 187 -9.77 -4.61 5.80
C ARG A 187 -8.32 -4.73 6.20
N TYR A 188 -8.01 -4.53 7.49
CA TYR A 188 -6.65 -4.58 8.04
C TYR A 188 -6.35 -5.88 8.80
N ALA A 189 -7.33 -6.78 8.97
CA ALA A 189 -7.19 -8.02 9.73
C ALA A 189 -6.02 -8.89 9.22
N GLY A 190 -5.08 -9.22 10.09
CA GLY A 190 -3.87 -9.97 9.77
C GLY A 190 -2.75 -9.14 9.13
N LEU A 191 -3.02 -7.89 8.75
CA LEU A 191 -2.03 -6.99 8.14
C LEU A 191 -1.57 -5.89 9.10
N ALA A 192 -2.45 -5.39 9.98
CA ALA A 192 -2.09 -4.39 10.99
C ALA A 192 -1.05 -4.92 11.99
N GLU A 193 -1.07 -6.21 12.26
CA GLU A 193 -0.15 -6.90 13.17
C GLU A 193 1.27 -7.07 12.60
N LEU A 194 1.46 -6.75 11.31
CA LEU A 194 2.77 -6.79 10.67
C LEU A 194 3.63 -5.56 10.96
N VAL A 195 3.05 -4.51 11.56
CA VAL A 195 3.72 -3.24 11.87
C VAL A 195 3.44 -2.80 13.30
N ASN A 196 4.18 -1.81 13.77
CA ASN A 196 3.84 -1.09 14.99
C ASN A 196 2.60 -0.23 14.73
N SER A 197 1.63 -0.24 15.63
CA SER A 197 0.37 0.49 15.44
C SER A 197 -0.25 0.92 16.77
N ALA A 198 -1.02 2.00 16.73
CA ALA A 198 -1.92 2.43 17.79
C ALA A 198 -3.09 3.22 17.19
N THR A 199 -4.12 3.48 17.98
CA THR A 199 -5.13 4.46 17.62
C THR A 199 -4.53 5.88 17.59
N ASP A 200 -5.16 6.77 16.85
CA ASP A 200 -4.78 8.19 16.84
C ASP A 200 -4.80 8.79 18.24
N GLU A 201 -5.77 8.43 19.10
CA GLU A 201 -5.87 8.88 20.48
C GLU A 201 -4.73 8.36 21.37
N GLU A 202 -4.43 7.07 21.28
CA GLU A 202 -3.31 6.49 22.05
C GLU A 202 -1.98 7.16 21.68
N TYR A 203 -1.75 7.39 20.37
CA TYR A 203 -0.52 8.01 19.90
C TYR A 203 -0.42 9.49 20.29
N LEU A 204 -1.54 10.24 20.23
CA LEU A 204 -1.59 11.63 20.73
C LEU A 204 -1.30 11.74 22.23
N ASN A 205 -1.70 10.73 23.01
CA ASN A 205 -1.46 10.71 24.46
C ASN A 205 -0.06 10.20 24.83
N ASP A 206 0.57 9.39 23.96
CA ASP A 206 1.89 8.80 24.21
C ASP A 206 2.72 8.72 22.94
N TYR A 207 3.50 9.77 22.65
CA TYR A 207 4.42 9.83 21.52
C TYR A 207 5.49 8.72 21.54
N SER A 208 5.83 8.19 22.73
CA SER A 208 6.82 7.12 22.87
C SER A 208 6.40 5.78 22.25
N LEU A 209 5.14 5.63 21.88
CA LEU A 209 4.66 4.48 21.12
C LEU A 209 5.40 4.34 19.79
N PHE A 210 5.70 5.50 19.14
CA PHE A 210 6.56 5.55 17.96
C PHE A 210 7.25 6.92 17.86
N ASP A 211 8.42 7.03 18.48
CA ASP A 211 9.31 8.18 18.34
C ASP A 211 9.99 8.14 16.96
N VAL A 212 9.73 9.14 16.12
CA VAL A 212 10.24 9.18 14.73
C VAL A 212 11.74 9.44 14.64
N ASP A 213 12.38 9.94 15.70
CA ASP A 213 13.84 10.16 15.76
C ASP A 213 14.58 8.88 16.17
N THR A 214 13.92 8.02 16.96
CA THR A 214 14.41 6.71 17.38
C THR A 214 13.34 5.63 17.15
N PRO A 215 12.93 5.43 15.88
CA PRO A 215 11.78 4.60 15.58
C PRO A 215 12.03 3.13 15.93
N LYS A 216 11.01 2.48 16.49
CA LYS A 216 11.02 1.05 16.72
C LYS A 216 11.21 0.30 15.41
N GLU A 217 12.03 -0.75 15.43
CA GLU A 217 12.17 -1.65 14.29
C GLU A 217 10.83 -2.27 13.90
N ASN A 218 10.66 -2.49 12.61
CA ASN A 218 9.50 -3.22 12.10
C ASN A 218 9.53 -4.68 12.56
N PRO A 219 8.37 -5.26 12.93
CA PRO A 219 8.27 -6.71 13.12
C PRO A 219 8.69 -7.45 11.85
N LYS A 220 9.36 -8.60 12.00
CA LYS A 220 9.86 -9.40 10.86
C LYS A 220 8.90 -10.52 10.44
N SER A 221 7.72 -10.59 11.04
CA SER A 221 6.70 -11.63 10.75
C SER A 221 6.25 -11.65 9.28
N TYR A 222 6.28 -10.50 8.60
CA TYR A 222 5.94 -10.38 7.19
C TYR A 222 6.88 -11.16 6.25
N LEU A 223 8.13 -11.41 6.64
CA LEU A 223 9.12 -12.09 5.80
C LEU A 223 8.67 -13.48 5.39
N LYS A 224 8.04 -14.22 6.32
CA LYS A 224 7.46 -15.54 6.01
C LYS A 224 6.35 -15.46 4.95
N ILE A 225 5.50 -14.45 5.04
CA ILE A 225 4.42 -14.21 4.06
C ILE A 225 5.03 -13.88 2.70
N ARG A 226 6.03 -12.99 2.68
CA ARG A 226 6.78 -12.61 1.48
C ARG A 226 7.40 -13.82 0.78
N GLU A 227 8.12 -14.65 1.53
CA GLU A 227 8.76 -15.87 0.99
C GLU A 227 7.74 -16.84 0.39
N GLN A 228 6.60 -17.03 1.06
CA GLN A 228 5.52 -17.88 0.57
C GLN A 228 4.88 -17.33 -0.71
N LEU A 229 4.67 -16.01 -0.79
CA LEU A 229 4.16 -15.36 -2.01
C LEU A 229 5.14 -15.54 -3.18
N ILE A 230 6.41 -15.22 -2.97
CA ILE A 230 7.46 -15.36 -3.99
C ILE A 230 7.52 -16.80 -4.47
N LYS A 231 7.56 -17.77 -3.55
CA LYS A 231 7.60 -19.19 -3.90
C LYS A 231 6.39 -19.60 -4.74
N ARG A 232 5.18 -19.20 -4.36
CA ARG A 232 3.97 -19.55 -5.13
C ARG A 232 3.98 -18.99 -6.53
N VAL A 233 4.41 -17.74 -6.70
CA VAL A 233 4.52 -17.12 -8.02
C VAL A 233 5.59 -17.81 -8.85
N THR A 234 6.73 -18.12 -8.26
CA THR A 234 7.82 -18.86 -8.93
C THR A 234 7.36 -20.26 -9.35
N ASP A 235 6.74 -21.03 -8.45
CA ASP A 235 6.22 -22.37 -8.76
C ASP A 235 5.19 -22.32 -9.90
N PHE A 236 4.30 -21.33 -9.88
CA PHE A 236 3.25 -21.18 -10.89
C PHE A 236 3.78 -20.75 -12.26
N THR A 237 4.68 -19.79 -12.28
CA THR A 237 5.22 -19.25 -13.55
C THR A 237 6.30 -20.13 -14.15
N GLY A 238 6.97 -20.93 -13.32
CA GLY A 238 8.21 -21.63 -13.69
C GLY A 238 9.40 -20.68 -13.87
N TYR A 239 9.24 -19.41 -13.46
CA TYR A 239 10.30 -18.43 -13.55
C TYR A 239 11.29 -18.65 -12.41
N ASP A 240 12.46 -19.14 -12.75
CA ASP A 240 13.60 -19.18 -11.82
C ASP A 240 14.31 -17.84 -11.88
N SER A 241 14.12 -17.02 -10.87
CA SER A 241 14.82 -15.74 -10.75
C SER A 241 16.31 -15.89 -10.48
N GLY A 242 16.84 -17.10 -10.55
CA GLY A 242 18.22 -17.61 -10.34
C GLY A 242 19.35 -16.64 -10.12
N SER A 243 19.15 -15.34 -10.15
CA SER A 243 20.20 -14.36 -9.88
C SER A 243 19.86 -12.87 -10.02
N SER A 244 18.74 -12.44 -10.54
CA SER A 244 18.54 -11.00 -10.65
C SER A 244 17.10 -10.57 -10.43
N PHE A 245 16.77 -10.26 -9.18
CA PHE A 245 15.72 -9.29 -8.96
C PHE A 245 16.19 -7.98 -9.63
N ARG A 246 15.42 -7.48 -10.58
CA ARG A 246 15.60 -6.10 -10.99
C ARG A 246 15.17 -5.26 -9.81
N THR A 247 16.12 -4.69 -9.11
CA THR A 247 15.87 -3.51 -8.29
C THR A 247 15.28 -2.46 -9.22
N VAL A 248 14.19 -1.84 -8.84
CA VAL A 248 13.66 -0.69 -9.57
C VAL A 248 14.75 0.37 -9.50
N ASP A 249 15.26 0.79 -10.64
CA ASP A 249 16.23 1.89 -10.68
C ASP A 249 15.49 3.20 -10.43
N PHE A 250 15.58 3.70 -9.21
CA PHE A 250 15.00 4.96 -8.81
C PHE A 250 15.92 6.17 -9.05
N SER A 251 17.11 5.97 -9.59
CA SER A 251 18.09 7.06 -9.80
C SER A 251 17.55 8.19 -10.69
N HIS A 252 16.63 7.87 -11.59
CA HIS A 252 16.00 8.86 -12.49
C HIS A 252 14.86 9.65 -11.81
N ILE A 253 14.46 9.31 -10.59
CA ILE A 253 13.32 9.92 -9.89
C ILE A 253 13.77 11.13 -9.09
N ALA A 254 14.93 11.07 -8.44
CA ALA A 254 15.41 12.06 -7.49
C ALA A 254 15.45 13.49 -8.07
N ASP A 255 15.87 13.64 -9.34
CA ASP A 255 16.08 14.93 -9.99
C ASP A 255 14.97 15.34 -10.99
N ASN A 256 13.85 14.59 -11.02
CA ASN A 256 12.87 14.78 -12.07
C ASN A 256 11.69 15.67 -11.62
N GLU A 257 11.70 16.94 -12.03
CA GLU A 257 10.62 17.90 -11.75
C GLU A 257 9.21 17.39 -12.11
N SER A 258 9.10 16.44 -13.05
CA SER A 258 7.79 15.89 -13.42
C SER A 258 7.16 15.09 -12.30
N TYR A 259 7.94 14.32 -11.55
CA TYR A 259 7.46 13.54 -10.40
C TYR A 259 7.02 14.47 -9.25
N ILE A 260 7.81 15.49 -8.94
CA ILE A 260 7.46 16.48 -7.91
C ILE A 260 6.16 17.21 -8.29
N ARG A 261 6.00 17.57 -9.56
CA ARG A 261 4.78 18.22 -10.07
C ARG A 261 3.56 17.30 -9.94
N LEU A 262 3.69 16.01 -10.28
CA LEU A 262 2.61 15.03 -10.15
C LEU A 262 2.22 14.81 -8.68
N PHE A 263 3.21 14.69 -7.80
CA PHE A 263 2.99 14.58 -6.36
C PHE A 263 2.27 15.82 -5.81
N THR A 264 2.75 17.00 -6.16
CA THR A 264 2.15 18.27 -5.76
C THR A 264 0.72 18.41 -6.30
N ARG A 265 0.49 17.98 -7.55
CA ARG A 265 -0.86 17.97 -8.15
C ARG A 265 -1.81 17.05 -7.41
N GLY A 266 -1.40 15.81 -7.09
CA GLY A 266 -2.22 14.86 -6.33
C GLY A 266 -2.58 15.41 -4.94
N PHE A 267 -1.60 16.01 -4.27
CA PHE A 267 -1.77 16.66 -2.99
C PHE A 267 -2.71 17.90 -3.07
N HIS A 268 -2.58 18.72 -4.11
CA HIS A 268 -3.49 19.85 -4.36
C HIS A 268 -4.92 19.41 -4.66
N SER A 269 -5.10 18.27 -5.32
CA SER A 269 -6.44 17.73 -5.62
C SER A 269 -7.16 17.26 -4.38
N LEU A 270 -6.47 16.58 -3.48
CA LEU A 270 -7.00 16.23 -2.17
C LEU A 270 -7.36 17.50 -1.39
N ASN A 271 -6.47 18.48 -1.39
CA ASN A 271 -6.67 19.73 -0.67
C ASN A 271 -7.72 20.62 -1.31
N ARG A 272 -7.95 20.55 -2.61
CA ARG A 272 -9.09 21.23 -3.23
C ARG A 272 -10.42 20.70 -2.72
N ALA A 273 -10.51 19.42 -2.42
CA ALA A 273 -11.67 18.83 -1.75
C ALA A 273 -11.78 19.28 -0.28
N LEU A 274 -10.64 19.49 0.40
CA LEU A 274 -10.56 19.97 1.78
C LEU A 274 -10.53 21.51 1.88
N LEU A 275 -9.97 22.22 0.89
CA LEU A 275 -9.76 23.68 0.84
C LEU A 275 -11.00 24.48 0.44
N LEU A 276 -12.12 23.85 0.18
CA LEU A 276 -13.40 24.52 0.31
C LEU A 276 -13.64 25.02 1.76
N GLU A 277 -12.74 24.67 2.69
CA GLU A 277 -12.87 25.01 4.13
C GLU A 277 -11.68 25.76 4.77
N GLY A 278 -10.62 26.17 4.05
CA GLY A 278 -9.61 27.11 4.57
C GLY A 278 -8.16 26.61 4.63
N ASP A 279 -7.26 27.36 4.17
CA ASP A 279 -5.86 27.76 4.41
C ASP A 279 -4.86 27.60 3.28
N LYS A 280 -4.58 28.76 2.62
CA LYS A 280 -3.56 28.89 1.57
C LYS A 280 -2.12 28.87 2.11
N GLU A 281 -1.89 29.29 3.35
CA GLU A 281 -0.56 29.37 3.96
C GLU A 281 0.08 28.01 4.15
N TRP A 282 -0.68 27.03 4.61
CA TRP A 282 -0.25 25.66 4.81
C TRP A 282 0.23 24.97 3.50
N LEU A 283 -0.40 25.25 2.37
CA LEU A 283 0.02 24.72 1.06
C LEU A 283 1.38 25.25 0.61
N GLN A 284 1.66 26.50 0.89
CA GLN A 284 2.94 27.10 0.57
C GLN A 284 4.07 26.49 1.40
N GLU A 285 3.80 26.23 2.67
CA GLU A 285 4.75 25.61 3.60
C GLU A 285 5.12 24.19 3.16
N GLN A 286 4.14 23.38 2.70
CA GLN A 286 4.40 22.04 2.17
C GLN A 286 5.20 22.04 0.86
N CYS A 287 4.94 23.00 -0.03
CA CYS A 287 5.74 23.16 -1.24
C CYS A 287 7.20 23.55 -0.92
N ASP A 288 7.39 24.35 0.10
CA ASP A 288 8.73 24.78 0.52
C ASP A 288 9.48 23.65 1.24
N ASP A 289 8.77 22.77 1.96
CA ASP A 289 9.34 21.56 2.56
C ASP A 289 9.77 20.56 1.48
N LEU A 290 8.96 20.34 0.45
CA LEU A 290 9.35 19.49 -0.68
C LEU A 290 10.61 20.02 -1.41
N ARG A 291 10.73 21.34 -1.57
CA ARG A 291 11.93 21.97 -2.13
C ARG A 291 13.17 21.80 -1.23
N ARG A 292 12.99 21.85 0.10
CA ARG A 292 14.08 21.60 1.06
C ARG A 292 14.59 20.17 0.98
N ILE A 293 13.68 19.19 0.78
CA ILE A 293 14.06 17.78 0.61
C ILE A 293 14.91 17.60 -0.63
N GLN A 294 14.49 18.20 -1.75
CA GLN A 294 15.27 18.16 -2.97
C GLN A 294 16.70 18.70 -2.76
N GLN A 295 16.85 19.74 -1.93
CA GLN A 295 18.16 20.32 -1.59
C GLN A 295 19.00 19.46 -0.62
N HIS A 296 18.39 18.50 0.08
CA HIS A 296 19.10 17.58 0.99
C HIS A 296 19.37 16.21 0.36
N LEU A 297 18.84 15.96 -0.84
CA LEU A 297 19.10 14.77 -1.64
C LEU A 297 20.21 15.02 -2.70
N ASP A 298 20.55 16.29 -2.94
CA ASP A 298 21.73 16.76 -3.69
C ASP A 298 22.96 16.84 -2.76
#